data_136bdbb9451ff5c3face4f08cc422a5c
#
_entry.id   136bdbb9451ff5c3face4f08cc422a5c
#
_cell.length_a   1.000
_cell.length_b   1.000
_cell.length_c   1.000
_cell.angle_alpha   90.00
_cell.angle_beta   90.00
_cell.angle_gamma   90.00
#
_symmetry.space_group_name_H-M   'P 1'
#
loop_
_entity.id
_entity.type
_entity.pdbx_description
1 polymer ?
#
loop_
_entity_poly.entity_id
_entity_poly.type
_entity_poly.pdbx_seq_one_letter_code
_entity_poly.pdbx_strand_id
1 'polypeptide(L)'
;LSLCKNNEFACEVTLQPLRRYELDAAILFSDILTVPDALGLGLYFEAGEGPKFHKTVRTEQDVANLPQFNAASDLDYVMNAVKTIRSALGGQVPLIGFSGSPWTLATYMVEGGSSKDFRFTKQMMYAQPEVLHALLDRLADAVIDYLNAQIDAGAQAVQIFDSWGGALAHREYLEFSLKYMQKIVA
;
A
#
# COMPACT_ATOMS: atom_id res chain seq x y z
N LEU A 1 8.58 -8.71 6.94
CA LEU A 1 7.19 -9.23 6.97
C LEU A 1 6.78 -9.74 8.35
N SER A 2 7.61 -10.53 9.06
CA SER A 2 7.26 -11.08 10.38
C SER A 2 6.86 -10.01 11.41
N LEU A 3 7.53 -8.86 11.42
CA LEU A 3 7.19 -7.73 12.29
C LEU A 3 5.81 -7.14 11.98
N CYS A 4 5.47 -6.98 10.69
CA CYS A 4 4.17 -6.44 10.30
C CYS A 4 3.02 -7.44 10.55
N LYS A 5 3.31 -8.75 10.47
CA LYS A 5 2.31 -9.83 10.67
C LYS A 5 2.14 -10.22 12.14
N ASN A 6 2.85 -9.58 13.08
CA ASN A 6 2.71 -9.78 14.51
C ASN A 6 2.22 -8.50 15.19
N ASN A 7 1.03 -8.54 15.78
CA ASN A 7 0.36 -7.37 16.35
C ASN A 7 1.15 -6.74 17.51
N GLU A 8 1.81 -7.55 18.35
CA GLU A 8 2.58 -7.06 19.50
C GLU A 8 3.83 -6.31 19.00
N PHE A 9 4.52 -6.87 18.01
CA PHE A 9 5.69 -6.23 17.42
C PHE A 9 5.32 -4.96 16.66
N ALA A 10 4.25 -4.97 15.88
CA ALA A 10 3.76 -3.79 15.18
C ALA A 10 3.38 -2.67 16.18
N CYS A 11 2.72 -3.04 17.29
CA CYS A 11 2.39 -2.10 18.36
C CYS A 11 3.66 -1.53 19.01
N GLU A 12 4.59 -2.38 19.42
CA GLU A 12 5.83 -1.93 20.06
C GLU A 12 6.62 -0.97 19.16
N VAL A 13 6.80 -1.32 17.88
CA VAL A 13 7.54 -0.47 16.92
C VAL A 13 6.81 0.87 16.69
N THR A 14 5.48 0.87 16.63
CA THR A 14 4.69 2.11 16.50
C THR A 14 4.85 3.02 17.72
N LEU A 15 4.93 2.47 18.93
CA LEU A 15 5.02 3.26 20.17
C LEU A 15 6.43 3.74 20.50
N GLN A 16 7.48 3.11 19.98
CA GLN A 16 8.86 3.47 20.28
C GLN A 16 9.23 4.94 20.00
N PRO A 17 8.83 5.53 18.83
CA PRO A 17 9.11 6.96 18.58
C PRO A 17 8.45 7.88 19.60
N LEU A 18 7.21 7.58 20.01
CA LEU A 18 6.44 8.39 20.97
C LEU A 18 7.06 8.39 22.38
N ARG A 19 7.77 7.30 22.76
CA ARG A 19 8.49 7.24 24.04
C ARG A 19 9.78 8.07 24.04
N ARG A 20 10.29 8.43 22.85
CA ARG A 20 11.57 9.13 22.67
C ARG A 20 11.42 10.57 22.27
N TYR A 21 10.31 10.90 21.61
CA TYR A 21 10.05 12.21 21.05
C TYR A 21 8.63 12.65 21.37
N GLU A 22 8.46 13.95 21.58
CA GLU A 22 7.12 14.57 21.67
C GLU A 22 6.54 14.72 20.26
N LEU A 23 5.71 13.75 19.86
CA LEU A 23 5.08 13.72 18.55
C LEU A 23 3.57 13.95 18.67
N ASP A 24 3.00 14.66 17.71
CA ASP A 24 1.58 15.00 17.67
C ASP A 24 0.69 13.86 17.15
N ALA A 25 1.27 12.81 16.55
CA ALA A 25 0.56 11.66 16.03
C ALA A 25 1.44 10.40 16.01
N ALA A 26 0.82 9.23 16.04
CA ALA A 26 1.44 7.95 15.73
C ALA A 26 1.09 7.55 14.29
N ILE A 27 2.01 6.91 13.58
CA ILE A 27 1.72 6.24 12.31
C ILE A 27 1.82 4.73 12.49
N LEU A 28 0.86 4.01 11.97
CA LEU A 28 0.85 2.55 11.97
C LEU A 28 2.15 1.98 11.40
N PHE A 29 2.81 1.06 12.12
CA PHE A 29 3.90 0.28 11.54
C PHE A 29 3.33 -0.84 10.67
N SER A 30 3.46 -0.69 9.36
CA SER A 30 3.04 -1.65 8.34
C SER A 30 3.91 -1.47 7.09
N ASP A 31 3.55 -2.12 5.99
CA ASP A 31 4.21 -1.99 4.70
C ASP A 31 3.16 -1.63 3.62
N ILE A 32 3.50 -0.72 2.71
CA ILE A 32 2.62 -0.37 1.57
C ILE A 32 2.37 -1.57 0.65
N LEU A 33 3.27 -2.56 0.65
CA LEU A 33 3.20 -3.74 -0.23
C LEU A 33 2.34 -4.88 0.32
N THR A 34 1.66 -4.67 1.45
CA THR A 34 0.71 -5.65 2.02
C THR A 34 -0.45 -5.93 1.07
N VAL A 35 -0.96 -4.91 0.37
CA VAL A 35 -2.04 -5.07 -0.62
C VAL A 35 -1.59 -5.92 -1.82
N PRO A 36 -0.45 -5.66 -2.49
CA PRO A 36 0.07 -6.56 -3.51
C PRO A 36 0.36 -7.98 -3.01
N ASP A 37 0.84 -8.16 -1.76
CA ASP A 37 1.06 -9.47 -1.16
C ASP A 37 -0.27 -10.24 -1.02
N ALA A 38 -1.32 -9.57 -0.51
CA ALA A 38 -2.66 -10.14 -0.39
C ALA A 38 -3.29 -10.47 -1.75
N LEU A 39 -2.94 -9.72 -2.79
CA LEU A 39 -3.31 -10.03 -4.18
C LEU A 39 -2.52 -11.21 -4.78
N GLY A 40 -1.73 -11.91 -3.97
CA GLY A 40 -1.12 -13.20 -4.32
C GLY A 40 0.20 -13.08 -5.09
N LEU A 41 0.87 -11.91 -5.06
CA LEU A 41 2.16 -11.74 -5.74
C LEU A 41 3.32 -12.40 -4.98
N GLY A 42 3.17 -12.65 -3.67
CA GLY A 42 4.17 -13.30 -2.84
C GLY A 42 5.37 -12.39 -2.56
N LEU A 43 5.18 -11.46 -1.60
CA LEU A 43 6.20 -10.51 -1.17
C LEU A 43 7.32 -11.22 -0.38
N TYR A 44 8.56 -10.95 -0.73
CA TYR A 44 9.73 -11.35 0.04
C TYR A 44 10.77 -10.23 0.08
N PHE A 45 11.72 -10.36 1.01
CA PHE A 45 12.81 -9.39 1.17
C PHE A 45 14.14 -10.09 0.92
N GLU A 46 14.95 -9.50 0.06
CA GLU A 46 16.31 -9.94 -0.21
C GLU A 46 17.31 -8.99 0.44
N ALA A 47 18.28 -9.53 1.15
CA ALA A 47 19.25 -8.72 1.88
C ALA A 47 20.04 -7.82 0.92
N GLY A 48 19.96 -6.49 1.15
CA GLY A 48 20.63 -5.48 0.32
C GLY A 48 19.87 -5.06 -0.94
N GLU A 49 18.78 -5.75 -1.32
CA GLU A 49 18.02 -5.44 -2.54
C GLU A 49 16.60 -4.91 -2.27
N GLY A 50 16.11 -5.06 -1.04
CA GLY A 50 14.79 -4.57 -0.63
C GLY A 50 13.64 -5.53 -0.95
N PRO A 51 12.40 -5.01 -1.07
CA PRO A 51 11.23 -5.82 -1.33
C PRO A 51 11.19 -6.33 -2.77
N LYS A 52 10.79 -7.59 -2.94
CA LYS A 52 10.59 -8.26 -4.23
C LYS A 52 9.31 -9.09 -4.22
N PHE A 53 8.79 -9.38 -5.41
CA PHE A 53 7.66 -10.27 -5.62
C PHE A 53 8.04 -11.49 -6.44
N HIS A 54 7.48 -12.65 -6.08
CA HIS A 54 7.64 -13.89 -6.86
C HIS A 54 6.90 -13.83 -8.20
N LYS A 55 5.83 -13.03 -8.28
CA LYS A 55 5.03 -12.84 -9.50
C LYS A 55 5.00 -11.37 -9.89
N THR A 56 4.85 -11.10 -11.19
CA THR A 56 4.66 -9.75 -11.74
C THR A 56 3.35 -9.68 -12.53
N VAL A 57 2.83 -8.48 -12.72
CA VAL A 57 1.61 -8.20 -13.48
C VAL A 57 1.98 -7.36 -14.69
N ARG A 58 2.01 -7.96 -15.88
CA ARG A 58 2.49 -7.30 -17.10
C ARG A 58 1.58 -7.45 -18.31
N THR A 59 0.54 -8.26 -18.19
CA THR A 59 -0.41 -8.55 -19.28
C THR A 59 -1.85 -8.37 -18.80
N GLU A 60 -2.77 -8.23 -19.74
CA GLU A 60 -4.20 -8.20 -19.46
C GLU A 60 -4.64 -9.45 -18.68
N GLN A 61 -4.11 -10.61 -19.05
CA GLN A 61 -4.41 -11.88 -18.37
C GLN A 61 -3.91 -11.88 -16.92
N ASP A 62 -2.73 -11.27 -16.63
CA ASP A 62 -2.24 -11.16 -15.26
C ASP A 62 -3.18 -10.30 -14.42
N VAL A 63 -3.66 -9.17 -14.96
CA VAL A 63 -4.63 -8.30 -14.28
C VAL A 63 -5.95 -9.04 -14.04
N ALA A 64 -6.45 -9.76 -15.03
CA ALA A 64 -7.70 -10.53 -14.92
C ALA A 64 -7.60 -11.65 -13.87
N ASN A 65 -6.42 -12.27 -13.72
CA ASN A 65 -6.16 -13.36 -12.78
C ASN A 65 -5.91 -12.91 -11.34
N LEU A 66 -5.82 -11.61 -11.05
CA LEU A 66 -5.69 -11.14 -9.67
C LEU A 66 -6.92 -11.61 -8.87
N PRO A 67 -6.76 -12.15 -7.66
CA PRO A 67 -7.87 -12.61 -6.83
C PRO A 67 -8.77 -11.46 -6.41
N GLN A 68 -9.97 -11.78 -5.99
CA GLN A 68 -10.79 -10.81 -5.25
C GLN A 68 -10.09 -10.45 -3.95
N PHE A 69 -10.15 -9.18 -3.60
CA PHE A 69 -9.53 -8.63 -2.39
C PHE A 69 -10.59 -8.27 -1.37
N ASN A 70 -10.34 -8.62 -0.12
CA ASN A 70 -11.15 -8.19 1.02
C ASN A 70 -10.20 -7.86 2.18
N ALA A 71 -10.05 -6.60 2.50
CA ALA A 71 -9.09 -6.13 3.50
C ALA A 71 -9.34 -6.73 4.90
N ALA A 72 -10.59 -6.94 5.28
CA ALA A 72 -10.95 -7.45 6.60
C ALA A 72 -10.48 -8.91 6.81
N SER A 73 -10.47 -9.73 5.75
CA SER A 73 -10.00 -11.13 5.81
C SER A 73 -8.53 -11.28 5.42
N ASP A 74 -8.10 -10.59 4.36
CA ASP A 74 -6.79 -10.83 3.75
C ASP A 74 -5.68 -10.08 4.49
N LEU A 75 -6.04 -9.00 5.20
CA LEU A 75 -5.15 -8.16 6.00
C LEU A 75 -5.65 -8.00 7.44
N ASP A 76 -6.27 -9.04 8.01
CA ASP A 76 -6.81 -9.04 9.37
C ASP A 76 -5.76 -8.70 10.43
N TYR A 77 -4.52 -9.14 10.22
CA TYR A 77 -3.39 -8.81 11.09
C TYR A 77 -3.10 -7.31 11.16
N VAL A 78 -3.33 -6.55 10.08
CA VAL A 78 -3.19 -5.08 10.07
C VAL A 78 -4.31 -4.46 10.90
N MET A 79 -5.56 -4.90 10.71
CA MET A 79 -6.71 -4.39 11.46
C MET A 79 -6.58 -4.68 12.96
N ASN A 80 -6.05 -5.86 13.30
CA ASN A 80 -5.75 -6.22 14.68
C ASN A 80 -4.62 -5.35 15.26
N ALA A 81 -3.57 -5.06 14.48
CA ALA A 81 -2.53 -4.12 14.90
C ALA A 81 -3.08 -2.72 15.15
N VAL A 82 -3.94 -2.18 14.26
CA VAL A 82 -4.60 -0.88 14.46
C VAL A 82 -5.37 -0.85 15.79
N LYS A 83 -6.21 -1.85 16.08
CA LYS A 83 -6.97 -1.95 17.32
C LYS A 83 -6.07 -1.99 18.56
N THR A 84 -5.01 -2.79 18.51
CA THR A 84 -4.04 -2.92 19.61
C THR A 84 -3.31 -1.61 19.87
N ILE A 85 -2.83 -0.95 18.81
CA ILE A 85 -2.14 0.34 18.91
C ILE A 85 -3.09 1.43 19.44
N ARG A 86 -4.34 1.49 18.94
CA ARG A 86 -5.34 2.45 19.42
C ARG A 86 -5.61 2.29 20.93
N SER A 87 -5.72 1.05 21.40
CA SER A 87 -5.87 0.77 22.81
C SER A 87 -4.65 1.22 23.63
N ALA A 88 -3.44 0.91 23.15
CA ALA A 88 -2.19 1.23 23.82
C ALA A 88 -1.90 2.74 23.87
N LEU A 89 -2.32 3.50 22.85
CA LEU A 89 -2.19 4.97 22.82
C LEU A 89 -3.06 5.66 23.87
N GLY A 90 -4.16 5.04 24.33
CA GLY A 90 -5.01 5.59 25.37
C GLY A 90 -5.59 6.99 25.07
N GLY A 91 -5.61 7.40 23.81
CA GLY A 91 -6.09 8.72 23.38
C GLY A 91 -5.05 9.85 23.50
N GLN A 92 -3.80 9.57 23.82
CA GLN A 92 -2.73 10.58 23.98
C GLN A 92 -2.45 11.31 22.65
N VAL A 93 -2.37 10.57 21.54
CA VAL A 93 -2.19 11.11 20.20
C VAL A 93 -3.06 10.34 19.20
N PRO A 94 -3.43 10.93 18.05
CA PRO A 94 -4.15 10.23 17.00
C PRO A 94 -3.27 9.18 16.31
N LEU A 95 -3.91 8.13 15.79
CA LEU A 95 -3.28 7.12 14.95
C LEU A 95 -3.58 7.37 13.49
N ILE A 96 -2.52 7.45 12.67
CA ILE A 96 -2.58 7.56 11.23
C ILE A 96 -2.42 6.15 10.63
N GLY A 97 -3.41 5.70 9.86
CA GLY A 97 -3.32 4.57 8.96
C GLY A 97 -2.79 5.00 7.58
N PHE A 98 -2.43 4.06 6.73
CA PHE A 98 -1.93 4.40 5.40
C PHE A 98 -2.04 3.29 4.36
N SER A 99 -1.86 3.67 3.11
CA SER A 99 -1.65 2.78 1.97
C SER A 99 -0.68 3.41 0.97
N GLY A 100 -0.10 2.61 0.08
CA GLY A 100 0.50 3.13 -1.15
C GLY A 100 -0.58 3.62 -2.11
N SER A 101 -0.25 4.59 -2.97
CA SER A 101 -1.12 4.98 -4.08
C SER A 101 -1.24 3.85 -5.11
N PRO A 102 -2.31 3.78 -5.90
CA PRO A 102 -2.44 2.79 -6.97
C PRO A 102 -1.24 2.79 -7.93
N TRP A 103 -0.74 3.98 -8.32
CA TRP A 103 0.46 4.10 -9.14
C TRP A 103 1.70 3.48 -8.46
N THR A 104 1.97 3.86 -7.22
CA THR A 104 3.11 3.33 -6.47
C THR A 104 3.03 1.81 -6.34
N LEU A 105 1.86 1.26 -5.99
CA LEU A 105 1.66 -0.19 -5.90
C LEU A 105 1.83 -0.89 -7.24
N ALA A 106 1.25 -0.33 -8.32
CA ALA A 106 1.38 -0.87 -9.68
C ALA A 106 2.84 -0.94 -10.13
N THR A 107 3.66 0.09 -9.83
CA THR A 107 5.08 0.06 -10.19
C THR A 107 5.78 -1.14 -9.57
N TYR A 108 5.58 -1.43 -8.28
CA TYR A 108 6.16 -2.60 -7.64
C TYR A 108 5.65 -3.92 -8.22
N MET A 109 4.35 -4.00 -8.54
CA MET A 109 3.73 -5.21 -9.11
C MET A 109 4.23 -5.49 -10.53
N VAL A 110 4.44 -4.47 -11.34
CA VAL A 110 4.90 -4.59 -12.73
C VAL A 110 6.42 -4.81 -12.80
N GLU A 111 7.20 -4.06 -12.01
CA GLU A 111 8.66 -4.21 -11.96
C GLU A 111 9.09 -5.51 -11.25
N GLY A 112 8.29 -6.00 -10.28
CA GLY A 112 8.61 -7.15 -9.44
C GLY A 112 9.46 -6.79 -8.22
N GLY A 113 9.63 -5.50 -7.94
CA GLY A 113 10.43 -4.97 -6.84
C GLY A 113 10.75 -3.49 -7.02
N SER A 114 11.76 -3.00 -6.31
CA SER A 114 12.25 -1.64 -6.47
C SER A 114 12.85 -1.42 -7.86
N SER A 115 12.58 -0.27 -8.47
CA SER A 115 13.13 0.11 -9.77
C SER A 115 13.57 1.57 -9.76
N LYS A 116 14.64 1.88 -10.49
CA LYS A 116 15.11 3.26 -10.70
C LYS A 116 14.46 3.89 -11.94
N ASP A 117 14.23 3.09 -12.97
CA ASP A 117 13.84 3.58 -14.32
C ASP A 117 12.37 3.32 -14.62
N PHE A 118 11.71 2.43 -13.86
CA PHE A 118 10.30 2.02 -14.08
C PHE A 118 10.05 1.57 -15.52
N ARG A 119 10.98 0.78 -16.06
CA ARG A 119 11.03 0.44 -17.48
C ARG A 119 9.78 -0.30 -17.95
N PHE A 120 9.39 -1.34 -17.23
CA PHE A 120 8.23 -2.17 -17.61
C PHE A 120 6.94 -1.42 -17.40
N THR A 121 6.84 -0.64 -16.32
CA THR A 121 5.66 0.17 -16.04
C THR A 121 5.47 1.27 -17.08
N LYS A 122 6.54 1.98 -17.43
CA LYS A 122 6.51 2.99 -18.50
C LYS A 122 6.23 2.36 -19.88
N GLN A 123 6.79 1.18 -20.15
CA GLN A 123 6.45 0.45 -21.38
C GLN A 123 4.95 0.11 -21.44
N MET A 124 4.38 -0.39 -20.35
CA MET A 124 2.94 -0.67 -20.27
C MET A 124 2.13 0.62 -20.45
N MET A 125 2.52 1.70 -19.78
CA MET A 125 1.86 3.01 -19.87
C MET A 125 1.73 3.53 -21.30
N TYR A 126 2.77 3.36 -22.13
CA TYR A 126 2.77 3.87 -23.52
C TYR A 126 2.28 2.86 -24.55
N ALA A 127 2.50 1.56 -24.33
CA ALA A 127 2.15 0.54 -25.32
C ALA A 127 0.81 -0.15 -25.07
N GLN A 128 0.36 -0.18 -23.81
CA GLN A 128 -0.86 -0.88 -23.36
C GLN A 128 -1.55 -0.08 -22.23
N PRO A 129 -1.91 1.21 -22.46
CA PRO A 129 -2.45 2.07 -21.42
C PRO A 129 -3.74 1.50 -20.80
N GLU A 130 -4.57 0.81 -21.57
CA GLU A 130 -5.81 0.21 -21.09
C GLU A 130 -5.54 -0.87 -20.04
N VAL A 131 -4.49 -1.67 -20.22
CA VAL A 131 -4.09 -2.71 -19.25
C VAL A 131 -3.60 -2.07 -17.97
N LEU A 132 -2.81 -1.01 -18.07
CA LEU A 132 -2.37 -0.26 -16.89
C LEU A 132 -3.55 0.41 -16.17
N HIS A 133 -4.47 1.01 -16.90
CA HIS A 133 -5.69 1.59 -16.32
C HIS A 133 -6.53 0.54 -15.60
N ALA A 134 -6.69 -0.66 -16.15
CA ALA A 134 -7.40 -1.75 -15.49
C ALA A 134 -6.71 -2.19 -14.19
N LEU A 135 -5.38 -2.26 -14.16
CA LEU A 135 -4.62 -2.55 -12.95
C LEU A 135 -4.79 -1.45 -11.90
N LEU A 136 -4.66 -0.18 -12.30
CA LEU A 136 -4.79 0.97 -11.40
C LEU A 136 -6.20 1.08 -10.81
N ASP A 137 -7.23 0.78 -11.59
CA ASP A 137 -8.62 0.80 -11.14
C ASP A 137 -8.87 -0.28 -10.09
N ARG A 138 -8.39 -1.49 -10.34
CA ARG A 138 -8.44 -2.59 -9.36
C ARG A 138 -7.69 -2.27 -8.06
N LEU A 139 -6.52 -1.64 -8.17
CA LEU A 139 -5.76 -1.21 -7.00
C LEU A 139 -6.46 -0.08 -6.25
N ALA A 140 -7.12 0.85 -6.95
CA ALA A 140 -7.91 1.89 -6.30
C ALA A 140 -9.04 1.27 -5.46
N ASP A 141 -9.78 0.29 -5.99
CA ASP A 141 -10.83 -0.40 -5.25
C ASP A 141 -10.27 -1.16 -4.03
N ALA A 142 -9.13 -1.84 -4.18
CA ALA A 142 -8.47 -2.51 -3.07
C ALA A 142 -7.98 -1.53 -1.99
N VAL A 143 -7.45 -0.37 -2.38
CA VAL A 143 -7.00 0.68 -1.45
C VAL A 143 -8.20 1.32 -0.72
N ILE A 144 -9.33 1.54 -1.41
CA ILE A 144 -10.57 2.02 -0.78
C ILE A 144 -10.99 1.05 0.35
N ASP A 145 -11.11 -0.24 0.03
CA ASP A 145 -11.48 -1.26 1.01
C ASP A 145 -10.49 -1.31 2.18
N TYR A 146 -9.19 -1.26 1.88
CA TYR A 146 -8.13 -1.31 2.88
C TYR A 146 -8.10 -0.08 3.81
N LEU A 147 -8.28 1.13 3.28
CA LEU A 147 -8.31 2.35 4.10
C LEU A 147 -9.58 2.42 4.95
N ASN A 148 -10.74 2.05 4.40
CA ASN A 148 -11.98 1.96 5.16
C ASN A 148 -11.87 0.95 6.30
N ALA A 149 -11.30 -0.23 6.05
CA ALA A 149 -11.07 -1.22 7.10
C ALA A 149 -10.14 -0.71 8.22
N GLN A 150 -9.11 0.10 7.90
CA GLN A 150 -8.26 0.74 8.89
C GLN A 150 -9.03 1.79 9.72
N ILE A 151 -9.92 2.58 9.08
CA ILE A 151 -10.78 3.55 9.78
C ILE A 151 -11.73 2.80 10.74
N ASP A 152 -12.39 1.76 10.28
CA ASP A 152 -13.29 0.92 11.09
C ASP A 152 -12.56 0.23 12.25
N ALA A 153 -11.28 -0.12 12.05
CA ALA A 153 -10.42 -0.65 13.10
C ALA A 153 -9.96 0.40 14.12
N GLY A 154 -10.11 1.71 13.82
CA GLY A 154 -9.85 2.81 14.74
C GLY A 154 -8.76 3.79 14.33
N ALA A 155 -8.25 3.76 13.09
CA ALA A 155 -7.40 4.82 12.56
C ALA A 155 -8.20 6.15 12.50
N GLN A 156 -7.60 7.25 12.92
CA GLN A 156 -8.27 8.55 13.04
C GLN A 156 -7.96 9.48 11.87
N ALA A 157 -6.92 9.15 11.12
CA ALA A 157 -6.58 9.75 9.84
C ALA A 157 -5.99 8.66 8.95
N VAL A 158 -6.03 8.86 7.65
CA VAL A 158 -5.38 7.96 6.69
C VAL A 158 -4.55 8.78 5.70
N GLN A 159 -3.45 8.19 5.23
CA GLN A 159 -2.52 8.80 4.30
C GLN A 159 -2.28 7.88 3.10
N ILE A 160 -2.29 8.45 1.90
CA ILE A 160 -1.91 7.75 0.67
C ILE A 160 -0.48 8.17 0.30
N PHE A 161 0.44 7.21 0.29
CA PHE A 161 1.83 7.44 -0.12
C PHE A 161 1.99 7.26 -1.63
N ASP A 162 2.18 8.35 -2.35
CA ASP A 162 2.51 8.32 -3.77
C ASP A 162 4.02 8.47 -3.99
N SER A 163 4.79 7.54 -3.44
CA SER A 163 6.27 7.57 -3.39
C SER A 163 6.91 7.70 -4.78
N TRP A 164 6.26 7.14 -5.80
CA TRP A 164 6.77 7.13 -7.17
C TRP A 164 6.03 8.05 -8.13
N GLY A 165 5.13 8.90 -7.64
CA GLY A 165 4.44 9.91 -8.46
C GLY A 165 5.40 10.86 -9.17
N GLY A 166 6.53 11.19 -8.53
CA GLY A 166 7.59 12.02 -9.12
C GLY A 166 8.34 11.40 -10.32
N ALA A 167 8.13 10.12 -10.62
CA ALA A 167 8.66 9.46 -11.81
C ALA A 167 7.85 9.74 -13.09
N LEU A 168 6.68 10.38 -12.94
CA LEU A 168 5.76 10.77 -14.00
C LEU A 168 5.96 12.23 -14.40
N ALA A 169 5.83 12.54 -15.69
CA ALA A 169 5.65 13.92 -16.13
C ALA A 169 4.23 14.40 -15.76
N HIS A 170 4.00 15.70 -15.85
CA HIS A 170 2.75 16.29 -15.34
C HIS A 170 1.46 15.66 -15.92
N ARG A 171 1.42 15.44 -17.23
CA ARG A 171 0.24 14.85 -17.88
C ARG A 171 0.01 13.42 -17.43
N GLU A 172 1.06 12.61 -17.42
CA GLU A 172 1.01 11.21 -16.98
C GLU A 172 0.65 11.11 -15.49
N TYR A 173 1.12 12.04 -14.67
CA TYR A 173 0.73 12.11 -13.26
C TYR A 173 -0.78 12.31 -13.08
N LEU A 174 -1.37 13.25 -13.83
CA LEU A 174 -2.81 13.49 -13.77
C LEU A 174 -3.61 12.25 -14.17
N GLU A 175 -3.15 11.53 -15.19
CA GLU A 175 -3.86 10.40 -15.81
C GLU A 175 -3.65 9.08 -15.04
N PHE A 176 -2.41 8.77 -14.63
CA PHE A 176 -2.07 7.47 -14.07
C PHE A 176 -1.89 7.46 -12.54
N SER A 177 -1.79 8.61 -11.88
CA SER A 177 -1.72 8.67 -10.42
C SER A 177 -2.89 9.45 -9.83
N LEU A 178 -2.99 10.76 -10.06
CA LEU A 178 -3.96 11.63 -9.39
C LEU A 178 -5.41 11.18 -9.60
N LYS A 179 -5.78 10.80 -10.81
CA LYS A 179 -7.12 10.28 -11.13
C LYS A 179 -7.59 9.18 -10.19
N TYR A 180 -6.70 8.25 -9.87
CA TYR A 180 -7.02 7.10 -9.00
C TYR A 180 -7.00 7.47 -7.52
N MET A 181 -6.14 8.39 -7.10
CA MET A 181 -6.21 8.95 -5.75
C MET A 181 -7.51 9.74 -5.53
N GLN A 182 -7.98 10.48 -6.55
CA GLN A 182 -9.27 11.16 -6.50
C GLN A 182 -10.44 10.16 -6.35
N LYS A 183 -10.39 9.01 -7.03
CA LYS A 183 -11.37 7.93 -6.85
C LYS A 183 -11.40 7.41 -5.42
N ILE A 184 -10.25 7.31 -4.76
CA ILE A 184 -10.14 6.79 -3.39
C ILE A 184 -10.75 7.76 -2.37
N VAL A 185 -10.61 9.07 -2.58
CA VAL A 185 -11.05 10.09 -1.60
C VAL A 185 -12.45 10.64 -1.86
N ALA A 186 -13.11 10.21 -2.94
CA ALA A 186 -14.49 10.60 -3.28
C ALA A 186 -15.51 9.86 -2.43
#